data_73dc48e53966b0cd2e121e5d2f9599c9
#
_entry.id   73dc48e53966b0cd2e121e5d2f9599c9
#
_cell.length_a   1.000
_cell.length_b   1.000
_cell.length_c   1.000
_cell.angle_alpha   90.00
_cell.angle_beta   90.00
_cell.angle_gamma   90.00
#
_symmetry.space_group_name_H-M   'P 1'
#
loop_
_entity.id
_entity.type
_entity.pdbx_description
1 polymer ?
#
loop_
_entity_poly.entity_id
_entity_poly.type
_entity_poly.pdbx_seq_one_letter_code
_entity_poly.pdbx_strand_id
1 'polypeptide(L)'
;SVMEQYKNGDIDDDAAKSQLQALDAAMNAEIKNLLTDEQQSEIEAKITEMKQELAARKEAERQAMINATGMTNDQEASLLTINQEHEASVEALFETMKNSDSKEEYDRKAMHEALKALMVQRNAKIESLFDADQMEVIMLHTFAGMQYQKHCNKSRDKDGKKDGGDKEGKSSR
;
A
#
# COMPACT_ATOMS: atom_id res chain seq x y z
N SER A 1 8.83 23.31 -10.95
CA SER A 1 8.79 22.14 -10.03
C SER A 1 9.23 20.87 -10.76
N VAL A 2 9.66 19.85 -10.04
CA VAL A 2 10.05 18.55 -10.62
C VAL A 2 8.91 17.98 -11.47
N MET A 3 7.68 18.08 -10.99
CA MET A 3 6.51 17.57 -11.72
C MET A 3 6.19 18.35 -13.00
N GLU A 4 6.53 19.62 -13.10
CA GLU A 4 6.42 20.40 -14.33
C GLU A 4 7.47 19.99 -15.36
N GLN A 5 8.72 19.83 -14.94
CA GLN A 5 9.80 19.35 -15.78
C GLN A 5 9.48 17.96 -16.36
N TYR A 6 8.95 17.06 -15.52
CA TYR A 6 8.50 15.75 -15.95
C TYR A 6 7.35 15.82 -16.98
N LYS A 7 6.30 16.62 -16.71
CA LYS A 7 5.18 16.80 -17.64
C LYS A 7 5.59 17.42 -18.99
N ASN A 8 6.59 18.30 -18.96
CA ASN A 8 7.12 18.94 -20.17
C ASN A 8 8.09 18.03 -20.96
N GLY A 9 8.47 16.89 -20.39
CA GLY A 9 9.46 15.98 -20.96
C GLY A 9 10.91 16.45 -20.82
N ASP A 10 11.16 17.43 -19.93
CA ASP A 10 12.50 17.96 -19.67
C ASP A 10 13.37 16.97 -18.87
N ILE A 11 12.73 16.08 -18.12
CA ILE A 11 13.35 14.99 -17.34
C ILE A 11 12.54 13.70 -17.53
N ASP A 12 13.23 12.55 -17.47
CA ASP A 12 12.61 11.23 -17.50
C ASP A 12 12.12 10.76 -16.10
N ASP A 13 11.50 9.60 -16.06
CA ASP A 13 10.95 9.00 -14.83
C ASP A 13 12.01 8.80 -13.74
N ASP A 14 13.21 8.33 -14.11
CA ASP A 14 14.27 8.03 -13.15
C ASP A 14 14.87 9.32 -12.59
N ALA A 15 15.04 10.35 -13.42
CA ALA A 15 15.49 11.66 -12.98
C ALA A 15 14.42 12.34 -12.09
N ALA A 16 13.14 12.25 -12.44
CA ALA A 16 12.05 12.78 -11.63
C ALA A 16 11.98 12.09 -10.26
N LYS A 17 12.06 10.76 -10.24
CA LYS A 17 12.09 9.96 -9.00
C LYS A 17 13.28 10.30 -8.12
N SER A 18 14.48 10.40 -8.73
CA SER A 18 15.71 10.76 -8.01
C SER A 18 15.62 12.16 -7.39
N GLN A 19 15.10 13.14 -8.14
CA GLN A 19 14.91 14.51 -7.62
C GLN A 19 13.86 14.57 -6.51
N LEU A 20 12.76 13.83 -6.63
CA LEU A 20 11.75 13.75 -5.56
C LEU A 20 12.31 13.10 -4.30
N GLN A 21 13.08 12.02 -4.43
CA GLN A 21 13.76 11.39 -3.30
C GLN A 21 14.76 12.32 -2.62
N ALA A 22 15.53 13.08 -3.41
CA ALA A 22 16.46 14.07 -2.88
C ALA A 22 15.76 15.21 -2.13
N LEU A 23 14.63 15.70 -2.66
CA LEU A 23 13.79 16.71 -1.99
C LEU A 23 13.20 16.19 -0.68
N ASP A 24 12.71 14.95 -0.67
CA ASP A 24 12.15 14.30 0.52
C ASP A 24 13.24 14.12 1.59
N ALA A 25 14.43 13.66 1.21
CA ALA A 25 15.58 13.54 2.09
C ALA A 25 16.03 14.89 2.67
N ALA A 26 16.06 15.95 1.85
CA ALA A 26 16.41 17.28 2.26
C ALA A 26 15.37 17.84 3.25
N MET A 27 14.08 17.69 2.95
CA MET A 27 12.99 18.10 3.84
C MET A 27 13.05 17.37 5.18
N ASN A 28 13.28 16.07 5.17
CA ASN A 28 13.41 15.28 6.40
C ASN A 28 14.62 15.70 7.23
N ALA A 29 15.74 16.05 6.59
CA ALA A 29 16.93 16.57 7.27
C ALA A 29 16.65 17.95 7.90
N GLU A 30 15.94 18.85 7.19
CA GLU A 30 15.55 20.16 7.74
C GLU A 30 14.59 20.01 8.93
N ILE A 31 13.57 19.14 8.81
CA ILE A 31 12.66 18.83 9.93
C ILE A 31 13.46 18.30 11.13
N LYS A 32 14.39 17.39 10.90
CA LYS A 32 15.23 16.83 11.95
C LYS A 32 16.07 17.90 12.64
N ASN A 33 16.60 18.87 11.90
CA ASN A 33 17.39 19.98 12.45
C ASN A 33 16.56 21.00 13.25
N LEU A 34 15.24 21.07 13.00
CA LEU A 34 14.33 21.93 13.76
C LEU A 34 13.90 21.31 15.10
N LEU A 35 14.07 20.01 15.26
CA LEU A 35 13.68 19.29 16.46
C LEU A 35 14.84 19.23 17.46
N THR A 36 14.53 19.33 18.74
CA THR A 36 15.52 19.05 19.81
C THR A 36 15.82 17.54 19.83
N ASP A 37 16.95 17.16 20.42
CA ASP A 37 17.35 15.75 20.57
C ASP A 37 16.28 14.95 21.34
N GLU A 38 15.62 15.56 22.32
CA GLU A 38 14.52 14.96 23.07
C GLU A 38 13.31 14.69 22.18
N GLN A 39 12.91 15.66 21.33
CA GLN A 39 11.80 15.50 20.39
C GLN A 39 12.10 14.44 19.32
N GLN A 40 13.35 14.40 18.83
CA GLN A 40 13.77 13.36 17.89
C GLN A 40 13.66 11.96 18.52
N SER A 41 14.15 11.82 19.75
CA SER A 41 14.09 10.56 20.49
C SER A 41 12.64 10.12 20.76
N GLU A 42 11.76 11.07 21.09
CA GLU A 42 10.33 10.78 21.30
C GLU A 42 9.64 10.31 20.01
N ILE A 43 9.95 10.95 18.88
CA ILE A 43 9.43 10.54 17.57
C ILE A 43 9.91 9.14 17.20
N GLU A 44 11.21 8.86 17.37
CA GLU A 44 11.79 7.55 17.07
C GLU A 44 11.19 6.44 17.96
N ALA A 45 10.96 6.75 19.24
CA ALA A 45 10.28 5.84 20.16
C ALA A 45 8.84 5.55 19.71
N LYS A 46 8.07 6.58 19.35
CA LYS A 46 6.70 6.41 18.83
C LYS A 46 6.65 5.64 17.52
N ILE A 47 7.57 5.90 16.60
CA ILE A 47 7.66 5.12 15.34
C ILE A 47 7.93 3.64 15.64
N THR A 48 8.81 3.37 16.61
CA THR A 48 9.14 2.00 17.02
C THR A 48 7.93 1.32 17.66
N GLU A 49 7.23 1.99 18.57
CA GLU A 49 6.00 1.52 19.19
C GLU A 49 4.93 1.21 18.15
N MET A 50 4.65 2.14 17.23
CA MET A 50 3.69 1.92 16.14
C MET A 50 4.06 0.73 15.25
N LYS A 51 5.34 0.51 14.96
CA LYS A 51 5.79 -0.67 14.19
C LYS A 51 5.56 -1.96 14.96
N GLN A 52 5.82 -1.97 16.27
CA GLN A 52 5.58 -3.12 17.14
C GLN A 52 4.08 -3.43 17.26
N GLU A 53 3.24 -2.42 17.47
CA GLU A 53 1.79 -2.56 17.51
C GLU A 53 1.24 -3.12 16.18
N LEU A 54 1.72 -2.59 15.05
CA LEU A 54 1.31 -3.08 13.73
C LEU A 54 1.73 -4.53 13.50
N ALA A 55 2.95 -4.91 13.93
CA ALA A 55 3.42 -6.29 13.83
C ALA A 55 2.61 -7.23 14.73
N ALA A 56 2.33 -6.82 15.98
CA ALA A 56 1.49 -7.58 16.91
C ALA A 56 0.06 -7.76 16.39
N ARG A 57 -0.52 -6.71 15.80
CA ARG A 57 -1.85 -6.78 15.19
C ARG A 57 -1.88 -7.73 13.99
N LYS A 58 -0.91 -7.65 13.09
CA LYS A 58 -0.81 -8.57 11.95
C LYS A 58 -0.69 -10.02 12.40
N GLU A 59 0.11 -10.27 13.44
CA GLU A 59 0.26 -11.61 14.01
C GLU A 59 -1.03 -12.10 14.65
N ALA A 60 -1.74 -11.25 15.40
CA ALA A 60 -3.04 -11.59 15.98
C ALA A 60 -4.10 -11.90 14.90
N GLU A 61 -4.14 -11.11 13.81
CA GLU A 61 -5.02 -11.35 12.66
C GLU A 61 -4.68 -12.69 11.97
N ARG A 62 -3.38 -12.98 11.78
CA ARG A 62 -2.90 -14.25 11.24
C ARG A 62 -3.33 -15.43 12.12
N GLN A 63 -3.11 -15.33 13.42
CA GLN A 63 -3.46 -16.39 14.37
C GLN A 63 -4.96 -16.59 14.46
N ALA A 64 -5.75 -15.51 14.42
CA ALA A 64 -7.20 -15.59 14.38
C ALA A 64 -7.71 -16.34 13.15
N MET A 65 -7.11 -16.08 11.98
CA MET A 65 -7.43 -16.78 10.74
C MET A 65 -7.07 -18.27 10.81
N ILE A 66 -5.90 -18.63 11.33
CA ILE A 66 -5.46 -20.02 11.53
C ILE A 66 -6.45 -20.76 12.43
N ASN A 67 -6.81 -20.14 13.56
CA ASN A 67 -7.75 -20.74 14.52
C ASN A 67 -9.16 -20.90 13.94
N ALA A 68 -9.63 -19.91 13.18
CA ALA A 68 -10.96 -19.93 12.59
C ALA A 68 -11.08 -20.94 11.45
N THR A 69 -10.02 -21.13 10.65
CA THR A 69 -9.99 -22.09 9.54
C THR A 69 -9.62 -23.50 9.98
N GLY A 70 -8.98 -23.65 11.16
CA GLY A 70 -8.38 -24.92 11.56
C GLY A 70 -7.27 -25.41 10.62
N MET A 71 -6.60 -24.48 9.89
CA MET A 71 -5.55 -24.87 8.95
C MET A 71 -4.37 -25.54 9.66
N THR A 72 -3.78 -26.49 8.98
CA THR A 72 -2.58 -27.17 9.45
C THR A 72 -1.34 -26.31 9.23
N ASN A 73 -0.24 -26.64 9.92
CA ASN A 73 1.07 -25.99 9.70
C ASN A 73 1.55 -26.08 8.26
N ASP A 74 1.29 -27.21 7.58
CA ASP A 74 1.66 -27.40 6.18
C ASP A 74 0.83 -26.51 5.25
N GLN A 75 -0.46 -26.35 5.53
CA GLN A 75 -1.34 -25.41 4.80
C GLN A 75 -0.90 -23.97 5.02
N GLU A 76 -0.53 -23.60 6.24
CA GLU A 76 0.01 -22.28 6.55
C GLU A 76 1.30 -21.98 5.80
N ALA A 77 2.26 -22.91 5.82
CA ALA A 77 3.53 -22.77 5.09
C ALA A 77 3.31 -22.65 3.58
N SER A 78 2.38 -23.47 3.04
CA SER A 78 2.01 -23.43 1.63
C SER A 78 1.35 -22.12 1.24
N LEU A 79 0.45 -21.58 2.08
CA LEU A 79 -0.19 -20.28 1.87
C LEU A 79 0.84 -19.14 1.86
N LEU A 80 1.81 -19.18 2.77
CA LEU A 80 2.90 -18.20 2.80
C LEU A 80 3.71 -18.26 1.49
N THR A 81 4.07 -19.44 1.03
CA THR A 81 4.80 -19.64 -0.23
C THR A 81 4.00 -19.11 -1.42
N ILE A 82 2.70 -19.41 -1.51
CA ILE A 82 1.81 -18.90 -2.57
C ILE A 82 1.78 -17.37 -2.59
N ASN A 83 1.74 -16.73 -1.42
CA ASN A 83 1.73 -15.27 -1.33
C ASN A 83 3.08 -14.67 -1.75
N GLN A 84 4.21 -15.25 -1.33
CA GLN A 84 5.55 -14.81 -1.73
C GLN A 84 5.78 -14.94 -3.24
N GLU A 85 5.36 -16.05 -3.84
CA GLU A 85 5.42 -16.25 -5.29
C GLU A 85 4.57 -15.23 -6.05
N HIS A 86 3.40 -14.91 -5.51
CA HIS A 86 2.53 -13.87 -6.10
C HIS A 86 3.17 -12.48 -6.03
N GLU A 87 3.71 -12.09 -4.86
CA GLU A 87 4.41 -10.81 -4.68
C GLU A 87 5.60 -10.71 -5.65
N ALA A 88 6.43 -11.73 -5.75
CA ALA A 88 7.56 -11.75 -6.68
C ALA A 88 7.09 -11.64 -8.15
N SER A 89 5.97 -12.28 -8.50
CA SER A 89 5.40 -12.21 -9.86
C SER A 89 4.86 -10.81 -10.18
N VAL A 90 4.23 -10.16 -9.21
CA VAL A 90 3.76 -8.77 -9.34
C VAL A 90 4.94 -7.82 -9.48
N GLU A 91 5.97 -7.95 -8.68
CA GLU A 91 7.19 -7.15 -8.75
C GLU A 91 7.88 -7.30 -10.12
N ALA A 92 8.06 -8.54 -10.60
CA ALA A 92 8.62 -8.81 -11.91
C ALA A 92 7.79 -8.19 -13.04
N LEU A 93 6.45 -8.19 -12.93
CA LEU A 93 5.57 -7.54 -13.90
C LEU A 93 5.82 -6.00 -13.92
N PHE A 94 5.90 -5.36 -12.76
CA PHE A 94 6.20 -3.93 -12.66
C PHE A 94 7.57 -3.59 -13.23
N GLU A 95 8.61 -4.36 -12.92
CA GLU A 95 9.96 -4.15 -13.45
C GLU A 95 10.00 -4.35 -14.97
N THR A 96 9.30 -5.34 -15.52
CA THR A 96 9.21 -5.55 -16.98
C THR A 96 8.57 -4.34 -17.66
N MET A 97 7.52 -3.79 -17.08
CA MET A 97 6.83 -2.63 -17.64
C MET A 97 7.66 -1.34 -17.52
N LYS A 98 8.39 -1.18 -16.42
CA LYS A 98 9.30 -0.03 -16.23
C LYS A 98 10.44 -0.02 -17.23
N ASN A 99 10.93 -1.19 -17.61
CA ASN A 99 12.06 -1.34 -18.55
C ASN A 99 11.62 -1.42 -20.03
N SER A 100 10.31 -1.34 -20.30
CA SER A 100 9.78 -1.28 -21.66
C SER A 100 10.05 0.08 -22.28
N ASP A 101 10.87 0.13 -23.33
CA ASP A 101 11.26 1.36 -24.05
C ASP A 101 10.11 2.04 -24.81
N SER A 102 8.94 1.45 -24.85
CA SER A 102 7.76 2.05 -25.48
C SER A 102 7.14 3.08 -24.55
N LYS A 103 7.54 4.34 -24.71
CA LYS A 103 6.83 5.53 -24.17
C LYS A 103 5.42 5.70 -24.78
N GLU A 104 4.98 4.78 -25.62
CA GLU A 104 3.62 4.75 -26.14
C GLU A 104 2.72 4.20 -25.04
N GLU A 105 1.91 5.12 -24.52
CA GLU A 105 0.72 4.91 -23.70
C GLU A 105 0.79 3.64 -22.86
N TYR A 106 1.32 3.79 -21.66
CA TYR A 106 1.27 2.79 -20.61
C TYR A 106 -0.06 2.06 -20.73
N ASP A 107 -0.08 0.89 -21.33
CA ASP A 107 -1.34 0.18 -21.56
C ASP A 107 -1.88 -0.32 -20.23
N ARG A 108 -2.54 0.62 -19.52
CA ARG A 108 -3.20 0.37 -18.23
C ARG A 108 -4.11 -0.84 -18.31
N LYS A 109 -4.63 -1.12 -19.51
CA LYS A 109 -5.49 -2.27 -19.74
C LYS A 109 -4.67 -3.55 -19.73
N ALA A 110 -3.56 -3.61 -20.44
CA ALA A 110 -2.66 -4.77 -20.42
C ALA A 110 -2.12 -5.05 -19.02
N MET A 111 -1.71 -4.02 -18.29
CA MET A 111 -1.31 -4.12 -16.89
C MET A 111 -2.43 -4.70 -16.02
N HIS A 112 -3.63 -4.16 -16.14
CA HIS A 112 -4.79 -4.64 -15.37
C HIS A 112 -5.10 -6.11 -15.66
N GLU A 113 -5.08 -6.52 -16.94
CA GLU A 113 -5.32 -7.92 -17.32
C GLU A 113 -4.20 -8.84 -16.81
N ALA A 114 -2.94 -8.42 -16.86
CA ALA A 114 -1.81 -9.19 -16.33
C ALA A 114 -1.92 -9.35 -14.79
N LEU A 115 -2.20 -8.28 -14.06
CA LEU A 115 -2.43 -8.34 -12.60
C LEU A 115 -3.62 -9.24 -12.25
N LYS A 116 -4.71 -9.15 -13.03
CA LYS A 116 -5.88 -10.01 -12.86
C LYS A 116 -5.53 -11.48 -13.09
N ALA A 117 -4.73 -11.79 -14.11
CA ALA A 117 -4.27 -13.14 -14.37
C ALA A 117 -3.44 -13.71 -13.21
N LEU A 118 -2.53 -12.92 -12.64
CA LEU A 118 -1.75 -13.31 -11.45
C LEU A 118 -2.64 -13.55 -10.24
N MET A 119 -3.66 -12.71 -10.02
CA MET A 119 -4.65 -12.94 -8.95
C MET A 119 -5.45 -14.22 -9.14
N VAL A 120 -5.87 -14.52 -10.36
CA VAL A 120 -6.59 -15.77 -10.70
C VAL A 120 -5.71 -16.99 -10.41
N GLN A 121 -4.43 -16.95 -10.82
CA GLN A 121 -3.47 -18.03 -10.55
C GLN A 121 -3.26 -18.23 -9.04
N ARG A 122 -3.07 -17.14 -8.29
CA ARG A 122 -2.95 -17.19 -6.83
C ARG A 122 -4.18 -17.82 -6.19
N ASN A 123 -5.37 -17.35 -6.57
CA ASN A 123 -6.61 -17.83 -5.99
C ASN A 123 -6.83 -19.33 -6.29
N ALA A 124 -6.55 -19.79 -7.50
CA ALA A 124 -6.63 -21.20 -7.85
C ALA A 124 -5.71 -22.09 -7.00
N LYS A 125 -4.48 -21.63 -6.70
CA LYS A 125 -3.56 -22.32 -5.78
C LYS A 125 -4.14 -22.38 -4.37
N ILE A 126 -4.72 -21.28 -3.86
CA ILE A 126 -5.35 -21.22 -2.54
C ILE A 126 -6.57 -22.14 -2.47
N GLU A 127 -7.44 -22.13 -3.49
CA GLU A 127 -8.60 -23.02 -3.57
C GLU A 127 -8.22 -24.50 -3.58
N SER A 128 -7.07 -24.85 -4.17
CA SER A 128 -6.57 -26.23 -4.15
C SER A 128 -5.95 -26.67 -2.83
N LEU A 129 -5.61 -25.71 -1.95
CA LEU A 129 -4.95 -25.95 -0.67
C LEU A 129 -5.95 -26.22 0.46
N PHE A 130 -7.15 -25.65 0.38
CA PHE A 130 -8.15 -25.65 1.43
C PHE A 130 -9.41 -26.40 1.01
N ASP A 131 -10.11 -27.00 1.97
CA ASP A 131 -11.44 -27.55 1.76
C ASP A 131 -12.52 -26.44 1.68
N ALA A 132 -13.77 -26.84 1.39
CA ALA A 132 -14.86 -25.89 1.18
C ALA A 132 -15.19 -25.07 2.44
N ASP A 133 -15.15 -25.70 3.61
CA ASP A 133 -15.46 -25.06 4.88
C ASP A 133 -14.36 -24.05 5.26
N GLN A 134 -13.09 -24.42 5.08
CA GLN A 134 -11.95 -23.53 5.27
C GLN A 134 -11.99 -22.34 4.29
N MET A 135 -12.36 -22.59 3.03
CA MET A 135 -12.49 -21.53 2.02
C MET A 135 -13.62 -20.56 2.35
N GLU A 136 -14.74 -21.01 2.90
CA GLU A 136 -15.82 -20.12 3.35
C GLU A 136 -15.31 -19.15 4.44
N VAL A 137 -14.61 -19.67 5.43
CA VAL A 137 -14.03 -18.85 6.52
C VAL A 137 -13.01 -17.84 5.95
N ILE A 138 -12.11 -18.25 5.04
CA ILE A 138 -11.12 -17.37 4.41
C ILE A 138 -11.83 -16.24 3.64
N MET A 139 -12.87 -16.55 2.88
CA MET A 139 -13.65 -15.55 2.14
C MET A 139 -14.36 -14.57 3.05
N LEU A 140 -14.97 -15.03 4.14
CA LEU A 140 -15.61 -14.17 5.14
C LEU A 140 -14.61 -13.22 5.81
N HIS A 141 -13.44 -13.71 6.19
CA HIS A 141 -12.37 -12.88 6.75
C HIS A 141 -11.87 -11.82 5.76
N THR A 142 -11.66 -12.22 4.52
CA THR A 142 -11.21 -11.30 3.45
C THR A 142 -12.26 -10.22 3.19
N PHE A 143 -13.53 -10.59 3.12
CA PHE A 143 -14.63 -9.65 2.91
C PHE A 143 -14.78 -8.68 4.09
N ALA A 144 -14.69 -9.15 5.32
CA ALA A 144 -14.74 -8.30 6.52
C ALA A 144 -13.59 -7.28 6.53
N GLY A 145 -12.37 -7.70 6.17
CA GLY A 145 -11.20 -6.82 6.04
C GLY A 145 -11.39 -5.72 4.99
N MET A 146 -11.94 -6.05 3.82
CA MET A 146 -12.23 -5.07 2.77
C MET A 146 -13.29 -4.03 3.20
N GLN A 147 -14.32 -4.46 3.90
CA GLN A 147 -15.36 -3.56 4.41
C GLN A 147 -14.77 -2.59 5.46
N TYR A 148 -13.93 -3.09 6.35
CA TYR A 148 -13.26 -2.25 7.34
C TYR A 148 -12.38 -1.18 6.69
N GLN A 149 -11.57 -1.53 5.67
CA GLN A 149 -10.75 -0.57 4.94
C GLN A 149 -11.57 0.50 4.23
N LYS A 150 -12.71 0.14 3.63
CA LYS A 150 -13.62 1.11 3.00
C LYS A 150 -14.18 2.13 4.01
N HIS A 151 -14.48 1.69 5.21
CA HIS A 151 -14.96 2.57 6.28
C HIS A 151 -13.87 3.53 6.77
N CYS A 152 -12.64 3.05 6.97
CA CYS A 152 -11.51 3.87 7.40
C CYS A 152 -11.14 4.93 6.36
N ASN A 153 -11.12 4.60 5.06
CA ASN A 153 -10.83 5.55 4.00
C ASN A 153 -11.92 6.63 3.87
N LYS A 154 -13.20 6.26 4.06
CA LYS A 154 -14.32 7.20 3.99
C LYS A 154 -14.34 8.20 5.15
N SER A 155 -13.75 7.87 6.29
CA SER A 155 -13.59 8.77 7.43
C SER A 155 -12.47 9.80 7.18
N ARG A 156 -11.38 9.40 6.54
CA ARG A 156 -10.26 10.29 6.19
C ARG A 156 -10.65 11.39 5.19
N ASP A 157 -11.49 11.07 4.21
CA ASP A 157 -11.94 12.05 3.20
C ASP A 157 -12.91 13.11 3.76
N LYS A 158 -13.54 12.84 4.92
CA LYS A 158 -14.47 13.79 5.55
C LYS A 158 -13.77 14.84 6.39
N ASP A 159 -12.64 14.49 7.00
CA ASP A 159 -11.89 15.43 7.85
C ASP A 159 -11.03 16.39 7.03
N GLY A 160 -10.64 16.03 5.80
CA GLY A 160 -9.88 16.90 4.88
C GLY A 160 -10.67 18.02 4.18
N LYS A 161 -12.00 18.03 4.29
CA LYS A 161 -12.87 19.01 3.58
C LYS A 161 -13.40 20.16 4.45
N LYS A 162 -12.99 20.30 5.72
CA LYS A 162 -13.56 21.30 6.63
C LYS A 162 -12.83 22.63 6.71
N ASP A 163 -11.67 22.83 6.08
CA ASP A 163 -10.86 24.06 6.20
C ASP A 163 -10.75 24.88 4.90
N GLY A 164 -11.82 25.01 4.14
CA GLY A 164 -11.87 25.87 2.94
C GLY A 164 -13.07 26.80 2.86
N GLY A 165 -13.49 27.31 3.98
CA GLY A 165 -14.62 28.27 4.03
C GLY A 165 -14.14 29.71 3.93
N ASP A 166 -13.84 30.20 2.73
CA ASP A 166 -13.62 31.62 2.44
C ASP A 166 -14.87 32.44 2.78
N LYS A 167 -14.73 33.24 3.82
CA LYS A 167 -15.64 34.34 4.11
C LYS A 167 -15.27 35.51 3.21
N GLU A 168 -15.83 35.58 2.00
CA GLU A 168 -15.90 36.84 1.26
C GLU A 168 -16.84 37.79 1.97
N GLY A 169 -16.26 38.79 2.58
CA GLY A 169 -16.97 39.92 3.17
C GLY A 169 -17.64 40.77 2.07
N LYS A 170 -18.96 40.76 2.00
CA LYS A 170 -19.73 41.77 1.29
C LYS A 170 -19.58 43.07 2.05
N SER A 171 -18.79 44.01 1.53
CA SER A 171 -18.87 45.44 1.89
C SER A 171 -19.88 46.13 0.99
N SER A 172 -20.93 46.59 1.60
CA SER A 172 -21.91 47.50 0.98
C SER A 172 -21.37 48.92 0.90
N ARG A 173 -21.33 49.50 -0.29
CA ARG A 173 -21.76 50.88 -0.53
C ARG A 173 -21.84 51.16 -2.01
#